data_bee46865adf1be8be8f5b69183cc242f
#
_entry.id   bee46865adf1be8be8f5b69183cc242f
#
_cell.length_a   1.000
_cell.length_b   1.000
_cell.length_c   1.000
_cell.angle_alpha   90.00
_cell.angle_beta   90.00
_cell.angle_gamma   90.00
#
_symmetry.space_group_name_H-M   'P 1'
#
loop_
_entity.id
_entity.type
_entity.pdbx_description
1 polymer ?
#
loop_
_entity_poly.entity_id
_entity_poly.type
_entity_poly.pdbx_seq_one_letter_code
_entity_poly.pdbx_strand_id
1 'polypeptide(L)'
;GLNKLFAQRRNIFSPRFYSLIAQIMRFFRVAKKALENPASLECTVQEFSRQHGLGQDFLDLYLVPMSSAVWSTEPARMLDFPALSLIRFFQNHGFLGVSTHHPWFTVSGGSQTYRHKILAAFDPVRLPAKVVAVSEGERSARVRLEDGAEIEFDRVIIAAHADEALAMLSSPDADQQRLLSVFRYQQNTATLHTDASVMPRARRAWASWNYRVERLPGGKTRATTHYWMNALQGVSKKRDYFVSINGAESIPDSAVLYRTNYHHPVYTLEAMRAQSELPRLNNRSPGQRVFFCGSYFRYGFHEDAYASAVDLARVVRPILGR
;
A
#
# COMPACT_ATOMS: atom_id res chain seq x y z
N GLY A 1 -4.73 -21.26 13.89
CA GLY A 1 -5.47 -22.32 14.56
C GLY A 1 -6.17 -21.83 15.85
N LEU A 2 -7.04 -22.64 16.45
CA LEU A 2 -7.87 -22.31 17.64
C LEU A 2 -7.05 -21.75 18.82
N ASN A 3 -5.83 -22.26 19.04
CA ASN A 3 -4.96 -21.79 20.11
C ASN A 3 -4.53 -20.31 19.95
N LYS A 4 -4.42 -19.80 18.71
CA LYS A 4 -4.14 -18.38 18.45
C LYS A 4 -5.41 -17.55 18.57
N LEU A 5 -6.54 -18.05 18.06
CA LEU A 5 -7.84 -17.39 18.14
C LEU A 5 -8.25 -17.15 19.61
N PHE A 6 -8.00 -18.13 20.46
CA PHE A 6 -8.26 -18.05 21.91
C PHE A 6 -7.00 -17.81 22.72
N ALA A 7 -6.02 -17.04 22.21
CA ALA A 7 -4.81 -16.67 22.95
C ALA A 7 -5.16 -15.97 24.29
N GLN A 8 -6.22 -15.15 24.30
CA GLN A 8 -6.88 -14.66 25.51
C GLN A 8 -7.97 -15.63 25.92
N ARG A 9 -7.68 -16.55 26.84
CA ARG A 9 -8.59 -17.64 27.26
C ARG A 9 -9.97 -17.18 27.72
N ARG A 10 -10.08 -15.98 28.32
CA ARG A 10 -11.36 -15.38 28.72
C ARG A 10 -12.35 -15.21 27.58
N ASN A 11 -11.87 -15.09 26.33
CA ASN A 11 -12.72 -14.94 25.16
C ASN A 11 -13.59 -16.19 24.88
N ILE A 12 -13.22 -17.36 25.42
CA ILE A 12 -14.03 -18.58 25.35
C ILE A 12 -15.41 -18.36 25.97
N PHE A 13 -15.51 -17.49 26.99
CA PHE A 13 -16.76 -17.19 27.70
C PHE A 13 -17.39 -15.85 27.29
N SER A 14 -16.94 -15.24 26.21
CA SER A 14 -17.40 -13.93 25.76
C SER A 14 -18.41 -14.02 24.63
N PRO A 15 -19.73 -13.76 24.86
CA PRO A 15 -20.70 -13.69 23.77
C PRO A 15 -20.36 -12.67 22.70
N ARG A 16 -19.78 -11.53 23.11
CA ARG A 16 -19.28 -10.49 22.20
C ARG A 16 -18.24 -11.03 21.21
N PHE A 17 -17.36 -11.91 21.67
CA PHE A 17 -16.32 -12.51 20.81
C PHE A 17 -16.94 -13.46 19.78
N TYR A 18 -17.94 -14.25 20.14
CA TYR A 18 -18.65 -15.11 19.20
C TYR A 18 -19.49 -14.30 18.20
N SER A 19 -20.11 -13.20 18.63
CA SER A 19 -20.79 -12.26 17.74
C SER A 19 -19.82 -11.67 16.71
N LEU A 20 -18.60 -11.30 17.11
CA LEU A 20 -17.55 -10.83 16.19
C LEU A 20 -17.19 -11.89 15.15
N ILE A 21 -16.99 -13.15 15.59
CA ILE A 21 -16.71 -14.27 14.65
C ILE A 21 -17.87 -14.45 13.67
N ALA A 22 -19.11 -14.42 14.13
CA ALA A 22 -20.27 -14.54 13.26
C ALA A 22 -20.35 -13.41 12.22
N GLN A 23 -20.01 -12.19 12.60
CA GLN A 23 -19.95 -11.05 11.69
C GLN A 23 -18.82 -11.18 10.67
N ILE A 24 -17.65 -11.69 11.06
CA ILE A 24 -16.54 -11.99 10.13
C ILE A 24 -17.00 -13.04 9.09
N MET A 25 -17.67 -14.10 9.51
CA MET A 25 -18.20 -15.13 8.61
C MET A 25 -19.29 -14.58 7.67
N ARG A 26 -20.14 -13.68 8.19
CA ARG A 26 -21.12 -12.95 7.38
C ARG A 26 -20.44 -12.08 6.34
N PHE A 27 -19.43 -11.32 6.74
CA PHE A 27 -18.63 -10.49 5.83
C PHE A 27 -18.03 -11.33 4.70
N PHE A 28 -17.40 -12.46 4.99
CA PHE A 28 -16.85 -13.33 3.94
C PHE A 28 -17.89 -13.73 2.90
N ARG A 29 -19.11 -14.04 3.34
CA ARG A 29 -20.20 -14.46 2.44
C ARG A 29 -20.68 -13.29 1.58
N VAL A 30 -20.99 -12.13 2.21
CA VAL A 30 -21.55 -11.00 1.48
C VAL A 30 -20.51 -10.35 0.55
N ALA A 31 -19.24 -10.32 0.96
CA ALA A 31 -18.16 -9.81 0.14
C ALA A 31 -17.92 -10.66 -1.14
N LYS A 32 -17.93 -11.98 -1.00
CA LYS A 32 -17.82 -12.88 -2.18
C LYS A 32 -18.99 -12.68 -3.13
N LYS A 33 -20.21 -12.61 -2.61
CA LYS A 33 -21.41 -12.40 -3.43
C LYS A 33 -21.38 -11.03 -4.13
N ALA A 34 -20.90 -9.98 -3.45
CA ALA A 34 -20.82 -8.65 -4.03
C ALA A 34 -19.81 -8.57 -5.20
N LEU A 35 -18.75 -9.39 -5.20
CA LEU A 35 -17.81 -9.48 -6.31
C LEU A 35 -18.42 -10.03 -7.62
N GLU A 36 -19.56 -10.73 -7.55
CA GLU A 36 -20.29 -11.20 -8.73
C GLU A 36 -20.93 -10.01 -9.49
N ASN A 37 -21.18 -8.89 -8.78
CA ASN A 37 -21.65 -7.64 -9.37
C ASN A 37 -20.80 -6.45 -8.86
N PRO A 38 -19.63 -6.19 -9.46
CA PRO A 38 -18.70 -5.14 -9.01
C PRO A 38 -19.32 -3.73 -8.93
N ALA A 39 -20.35 -3.42 -9.72
CA ALA A 39 -21.04 -2.14 -9.66
C ALA A 39 -21.70 -1.91 -8.28
N SER A 40 -22.11 -2.97 -7.58
CA SER A 40 -22.64 -2.86 -6.21
C SER A 40 -21.59 -2.47 -5.16
N LEU A 41 -20.33 -2.47 -5.53
CA LEU A 41 -19.18 -2.12 -4.68
C LEU A 41 -18.62 -0.71 -4.97
N GLU A 42 -19.30 0.11 -5.74
CA GLU A 42 -18.98 1.53 -5.92
C GLU A 42 -19.39 2.37 -4.71
N CYS A 43 -18.96 1.93 -3.54
CA CYS A 43 -19.25 2.56 -2.25
C CYS A 43 -18.02 2.47 -1.34
N THR A 44 -18.08 3.18 -0.22
CA THR A 44 -17.04 3.11 0.82
C THR A 44 -17.19 1.85 1.67
N VAL A 45 -16.11 1.50 2.39
CA VAL A 45 -16.11 0.41 3.39
C VAL A 45 -17.20 0.63 4.45
N GLN A 46 -17.40 1.89 4.88
CA GLN A 46 -18.44 2.24 5.84
C GLN A 46 -19.84 1.99 5.28
N GLU A 47 -20.11 2.44 4.05
CA GLU A 47 -21.40 2.25 3.38
C GLU A 47 -21.70 0.78 3.17
N PHE A 48 -20.73 0.01 2.66
CA PHE A 48 -20.84 -1.43 2.50
C PHE A 48 -21.16 -2.13 3.83
N SER A 49 -20.44 -1.78 4.90
CA SER A 49 -20.66 -2.37 6.23
C SER A 49 -22.06 -2.08 6.75
N ARG A 50 -22.55 -0.84 6.57
CA ARG A 50 -23.91 -0.44 6.97
C ARG A 50 -24.98 -1.18 6.16
N GLN A 51 -24.83 -1.28 4.83
CA GLN A 51 -25.76 -1.98 3.94
C GLN A 51 -25.92 -3.46 4.30
N HIS A 52 -24.83 -4.08 4.79
CA HIS A 52 -24.82 -5.50 5.15
C HIS A 52 -24.99 -5.77 6.65
N GLY A 53 -25.30 -4.73 7.46
CA GLY A 53 -25.53 -4.87 8.90
C GLY A 53 -24.33 -5.41 9.67
N LEU A 54 -23.13 -5.00 9.28
CA LEU A 54 -21.88 -5.29 9.99
C LEU A 54 -21.71 -4.23 11.09
N GLY A 55 -21.59 -4.67 12.35
CA GLY A 55 -21.59 -3.78 13.49
C GLY A 55 -20.24 -3.13 13.80
N GLN A 56 -20.24 -2.22 14.78
CA GLN A 56 -19.05 -1.44 15.15
C GLN A 56 -17.90 -2.33 15.64
N ASP A 57 -18.18 -3.39 16.41
CA ASP A 57 -17.14 -4.33 16.85
C ASP A 57 -16.43 -5.01 15.68
N PHE A 58 -17.14 -5.31 14.61
CA PHE A 58 -16.53 -5.87 13.39
C PHE A 58 -15.59 -4.85 12.73
N LEU A 59 -16.01 -3.60 12.64
CA LEU A 59 -15.18 -2.54 12.10
C LEU A 59 -13.92 -2.31 12.96
N ASP A 60 -14.11 -2.11 14.27
CA ASP A 60 -13.04 -1.70 15.18
C ASP A 60 -12.04 -2.81 15.51
N LEU A 61 -12.49 -4.07 15.53
CA LEU A 61 -11.66 -5.18 15.99
C LEU A 61 -11.17 -6.11 14.87
N TYR A 62 -11.70 -5.96 13.65
CA TYR A 62 -11.31 -6.81 12.53
C TYR A 62 -11.02 -6.02 11.26
N LEU A 63 -12.02 -5.37 10.65
CA LEU A 63 -11.88 -4.85 9.28
C LEU A 63 -10.91 -3.67 9.21
N VAL A 64 -11.13 -2.66 10.03
CA VAL A 64 -10.26 -1.47 10.06
C VAL A 64 -8.83 -1.82 10.49
N PRO A 65 -8.58 -2.58 11.58
CA PRO A 65 -7.24 -3.03 11.94
C PRO A 65 -6.52 -3.79 10.82
N MET A 66 -7.21 -4.73 10.19
CA MET A 66 -6.64 -5.55 9.13
C MET A 66 -6.26 -4.71 7.91
N SER A 67 -7.17 -3.87 7.43
CA SER A 67 -6.96 -3.03 6.26
C SER A 67 -5.99 -1.88 6.52
N SER A 68 -6.06 -1.22 7.68
CA SER A 68 -5.09 -0.19 8.07
C SER A 68 -3.67 -0.74 8.13
N ALA A 69 -3.48 -1.98 8.60
CA ALA A 69 -2.17 -2.62 8.62
C ALA A 69 -1.62 -2.87 7.22
N VAL A 70 -2.48 -3.18 6.25
CA VAL A 70 -2.09 -3.45 4.85
C VAL A 70 -1.64 -2.17 4.13
N TRP A 71 -2.42 -1.09 4.22
CA TRP A 71 -2.17 0.16 3.49
C TRP A 71 -1.49 1.24 4.33
N SER A 72 -1.17 0.97 5.60
CA SER A 72 -0.63 1.97 6.54
C SER A 72 -1.48 3.23 6.63
N THR A 73 -2.80 3.08 6.47
CA THR A 73 -3.79 4.17 6.45
C THR A 73 -4.40 4.36 7.83
N GLU A 74 -4.65 5.61 8.22
CA GLU A 74 -5.31 5.94 9.47
C GLU A 74 -6.72 5.30 9.56
N PRO A 75 -7.16 4.82 10.76
CA PRO A 75 -8.44 4.15 10.93
C PRO A 75 -9.65 4.93 10.41
N ALA A 76 -9.70 6.24 10.66
CA ALA A 76 -10.79 7.08 10.21
C ALA A 76 -10.91 7.12 8.68
N ARG A 77 -9.78 7.22 7.99
CA ARG A 77 -9.72 7.22 6.52
C ARG A 77 -10.01 5.85 5.92
N MET A 78 -9.80 4.77 6.69
CA MET A 78 -10.08 3.43 6.22
C MET A 78 -11.58 3.15 6.03
N LEU A 79 -12.43 3.88 6.72
CA LEU A 79 -13.88 3.81 6.53
C LEU A 79 -14.33 4.42 5.19
N ASP A 80 -13.60 5.42 4.70
CA ASP A 80 -13.83 6.05 3.38
C ASP A 80 -13.16 5.31 2.22
N PHE A 81 -12.40 4.26 2.55
CA PHE A 81 -11.68 3.45 1.56
C PHE A 81 -12.68 2.74 0.63
N PRO A 82 -12.37 2.59 -0.68
CA PRO A 82 -13.24 1.93 -1.64
C PRO A 82 -13.48 0.46 -1.31
N ALA A 83 -14.74 0.06 -1.15
CA ALA A 83 -15.11 -1.32 -0.81
C ALA A 83 -14.62 -2.32 -1.87
N LEU A 84 -14.72 -1.96 -3.16
CA LEU A 84 -14.27 -2.82 -4.26
C LEU A 84 -12.78 -3.16 -4.16
N SER A 85 -11.91 -2.17 -3.91
CA SER A 85 -10.47 -2.40 -3.78
C SER A 85 -10.13 -3.30 -2.59
N LEU A 86 -10.74 -3.02 -1.43
CA LEU A 86 -10.55 -3.82 -0.24
C LEU A 86 -10.97 -5.28 -0.44
N ILE A 87 -12.19 -5.48 -0.95
CA ILE A 87 -12.76 -6.82 -1.11
C ILE A 87 -12.01 -7.62 -2.19
N ARG A 88 -11.62 -7.01 -3.30
CA ARG A 88 -10.75 -7.65 -4.30
C ARG A 88 -9.39 -8.03 -3.74
N PHE A 89 -8.77 -7.15 -2.98
CA PHE A 89 -7.51 -7.46 -2.31
C PHE A 89 -7.68 -8.65 -1.36
N PHE A 90 -8.73 -8.67 -0.52
CA PHE A 90 -9.02 -9.77 0.39
C PHE A 90 -9.26 -11.09 -0.37
N GLN A 91 -9.99 -11.05 -1.48
CA GLN A 91 -10.20 -12.21 -2.34
C GLN A 91 -8.88 -12.74 -2.93
N ASN A 92 -8.07 -11.86 -3.50
CA ASN A 92 -6.80 -12.21 -4.15
C ASN A 92 -5.78 -12.83 -3.17
N HIS A 93 -5.85 -12.42 -1.88
CA HIS A 93 -4.95 -12.92 -0.84
C HIS A 93 -5.55 -14.03 0.03
N GLY A 94 -6.73 -14.53 -0.33
CA GLY A 94 -7.40 -15.60 0.40
C GLY A 94 -7.93 -15.18 1.77
N PHE A 95 -8.18 -13.88 2.02
CA PHE A 95 -8.66 -13.36 3.31
C PHE A 95 -10.18 -13.45 3.47
N LEU A 96 -10.91 -13.89 2.45
CA LEU A 96 -12.36 -14.11 2.53
C LEU A 96 -12.71 -15.55 2.92
N GLY A 97 -11.93 -16.19 3.78
CA GLY A 97 -12.21 -17.54 4.28
C GLY A 97 -11.26 -17.96 5.40
N VAL A 98 -11.61 -19.04 6.09
CA VAL A 98 -10.88 -19.52 7.28
C VAL A 98 -9.61 -20.32 6.90
N SER A 99 -9.64 -21.03 5.78
CA SER A 99 -8.55 -21.92 5.31
C SER A 99 -8.06 -21.60 3.90
N THR A 100 -8.38 -20.40 3.41
CA THR A 100 -8.08 -19.98 2.03
C THR A 100 -6.80 -19.15 1.91
N HIS A 101 -6.08 -18.94 3.02
CA HIS A 101 -4.84 -18.16 3.01
C HIS A 101 -3.75 -18.83 2.19
N HIS A 102 -3.16 -18.06 1.28
CA HIS A 102 -1.99 -18.50 0.53
C HIS A 102 -0.74 -18.51 1.42
N PRO A 103 0.24 -19.40 1.16
CA PRO A 103 1.53 -19.33 1.83
C PRO A 103 2.25 -18.03 1.47
N TRP A 104 2.86 -17.43 2.48
CA TRP A 104 3.62 -16.19 2.29
C TRP A 104 5.09 -16.51 2.04
N PHE A 105 5.68 -15.79 1.10
CA PHE A 105 7.09 -15.88 0.76
C PHE A 105 7.73 -14.50 0.85
N THR A 106 9.03 -14.46 1.11
CA THR A 106 9.84 -13.25 1.04
C THR A 106 11.08 -13.51 0.20
N VAL A 107 11.62 -12.47 -0.41
CA VAL A 107 12.85 -12.58 -1.19
C VAL A 107 14.04 -12.76 -0.23
N SER A 108 14.82 -13.83 -0.41
CA SER A 108 16.05 -14.04 0.35
C SER A 108 17.02 -12.87 0.10
N GLY A 109 17.49 -12.26 1.20
CA GLY A 109 18.33 -11.06 1.13
C GLY A 109 17.57 -9.75 0.91
N GLY A 110 16.21 -9.79 0.91
CA GLY A 110 15.36 -8.62 0.73
C GLY A 110 15.20 -8.16 -0.72
N SER A 111 14.38 -7.14 -0.94
CA SER A 111 14.07 -6.60 -2.28
C SER A 111 15.28 -6.01 -3.02
N GLN A 112 16.32 -5.60 -2.31
CA GLN A 112 17.58 -5.14 -2.91
C GLN A 112 18.21 -6.18 -3.85
N THR A 113 18.00 -7.47 -3.56
CA THR A 113 18.56 -8.58 -4.36
C THR A 113 18.07 -8.54 -5.80
N TYR A 114 16.76 -8.43 -6.03
CA TYR A 114 16.24 -8.35 -7.40
C TYR A 114 16.47 -6.96 -8.01
N ARG A 115 16.43 -5.88 -7.19
CA ARG A 115 16.76 -4.54 -7.67
C ARG A 115 18.15 -4.48 -8.26
N HIS A 116 19.16 -5.00 -7.54
CA HIS A 116 20.55 -5.02 -8.05
C HIS A 116 20.68 -5.84 -9.33
N LYS A 117 20.00 -7.00 -9.42
CA LYS A 117 20.02 -7.82 -10.65
C LYS A 117 19.40 -7.09 -11.84
N ILE A 118 18.29 -6.38 -11.63
CA ILE A 118 17.65 -5.59 -12.69
C ILE A 118 18.56 -4.45 -13.12
N LEU A 119 19.09 -3.66 -12.18
CA LEU A 119 19.93 -2.51 -12.50
C LEU A 119 21.26 -2.90 -13.18
N ALA A 120 21.81 -4.07 -12.85
CA ALA A 120 23.04 -4.56 -13.50
C ALA A 120 22.86 -4.85 -15.00
N ALA A 121 21.62 -4.95 -15.49
CA ALA A 121 21.32 -5.12 -16.92
C ALA A 121 21.29 -3.78 -17.70
N PHE A 122 21.42 -2.65 -17.01
CA PHE A 122 21.40 -1.32 -17.62
C PHE A 122 22.78 -0.66 -17.50
N ASP A 123 23.25 -0.11 -18.59
CA ASP A 123 24.49 0.66 -18.65
C ASP A 123 24.28 1.92 -19.52
N PRO A 124 24.66 3.11 -19.04
CA PRO A 124 24.97 3.51 -17.68
C PRO A 124 23.73 3.93 -16.86
N VAL A 125 23.65 3.51 -15.61
CA VAL A 125 22.62 4.00 -14.68
C VAL A 125 23.19 5.17 -13.88
N ARG A 126 22.62 6.38 -14.04
CA ARG A 126 22.97 7.54 -13.22
C ARG A 126 22.20 7.49 -11.90
N LEU A 127 22.87 7.12 -10.81
CA LEU A 127 22.33 7.08 -9.48
C LEU A 127 23.33 7.66 -8.46
N PRO A 128 22.86 8.42 -7.46
CA PRO A 128 21.55 9.06 -7.34
C PRO A 128 21.49 10.34 -8.18
N ALA A 129 20.35 10.60 -8.81
CA ALA A 129 20.09 11.89 -9.46
C ALA A 129 18.66 12.32 -9.08
N LYS A 130 18.52 13.53 -8.54
CA LYS A 130 17.21 14.08 -8.19
C LYS A 130 16.69 14.90 -9.35
N VAL A 131 15.65 14.38 -10.01
CA VAL A 131 14.92 15.08 -11.06
C VAL A 131 13.99 16.09 -10.42
N VAL A 132 14.03 17.35 -10.89
CA VAL A 132 13.19 18.44 -10.41
C VAL A 132 12.17 18.91 -11.45
N ALA A 133 12.46 18.72 -12.74
CA ALA A 133 11.50 19.05 -13.80
C ALA A 133 11.66 18.15 -15.02
N VAL A 134 10.54 17.93 -15.71
CA VAL A 134 10.45 17.25 -17.00
C VAL A 134 9.62 18.12 -17.92
N SER A 135 10.16 18.46 -19.08
CA SER A 135 9.46 19.17 -20.14
C SER A 135 9.38 18.30 -21.40
N GLU A 136 8.23 18.31 -22.05
CA GLU A 136 7.98 17.59 -23.29
C GLU A 136 8.09 18.55 -24.47
N GLY A 137 8.96 18.25 -25.41
CA GLY A 137 9.12 18.97 -26.68
C GLY A 137 8.66 18.13 -27.87
N GLU A 138 8.69 18.70 -29.05
CA GLU A 138 8.27 18.02 -30.29
C GLU A 138 9.15 16.82 -30.64
N ARG A 139 10.47 16.94 -30.44
CA ARG A 139 11.46 15.94 -30.86
C ARG A 139 12.08 15.16 -29.70
N SER A 140 12.15 15.75 -28.51
CA SER A 140 12.79 15.20 -27.31
C SER A 140 12.02 15.56 -26.04
N ALA A 141 12.33 14.90 -24.95
CA ALA A 141 11.95 15.33 -23.61
C ALA A 141 13.21 15.78 -22.86
N ARG A 142 13.09 16.84 -22.05
CA ARG A 142 14.20 17.39 -21.27
C ARG A 142 13.97 17.12 -19.79
N VAL A 143 14.99 16.61 -19.14
CA VAL A 143 15.03 16.35 -17.70
C VAL A 143 15.99 17.34 -17.06
N ARG A 144 15.52 18.10 -16.06
CA ARG A 144 16.32 18.99 -15.24
C ARG A 144 16.57 18.39 -13.87
N LEU A 145 17.82 18.35 -13.46
CA LEU A 145 18.26 17.85 -12.17
C LEU A 145 18.33 18.98 -11.14
N GLU A 146 18.44 18.62 -9.85
CA GLU A 146 18.52 19.58 -8.73
C GLU A 146 19.79 20.45 -8.79
N ASP A 147 20.87 19.95 -9.34
CA ASP A 147 22.13 20.70 -9.56
C ASP A 147 22.07 21.67 -10.75
N GLY A 148 20.92 21.76 -11.42
CA GLY A 148 20.69 22.61 -12.59
C GLY A 148 21.08 21.99 -13.92
N ALA A 149 21.65 20.79 -13.95
CA ALA A 149 21.97 20.10 -15.21
C ALA A 149 20.68 19.76 -15.97
N GLU A 150 20.70 19.96 -17.29
CA GLU A 150 19.64 19.56 -18.21
C GLU A 150 20.14 18.48 -19.17
N ILE A 151 19.33 17.45 -19.35
CA ILE A 151 19.65 16.29 -20.19
C ILE A 151 18.48 16.04 -21.14
N GLU A 152 18.75 15.91 -22.42
CA GLU A 152 17.75 15.54 -23.42
C GLU A 152 17.71 14.02 -23.64
N PHE A 153 16.47 13.52 -23.80
CA PHE A 153 16.19 12.12 -24.10
C PHE A 153 15.13 12.04 -25.20
N ASP A 154 15.19 11.00 -26.01
CA ASP A 154 14.12 10.72 -26.99
C ASP A 154 12.78 10.55 -26.32
N ARG A 155 12.77 9.91 -25.14
CA ARG A 155 11.58 9.65 -24.30
C ARG A 155 11.95 9.57 -22.84
N VAL A 156 11.00 9.96 -21.98
CA VAL A 156 11.11 9.88 -20.53
C VAL A 156 9.94 9.07 -19.98
N ILE A 157 10.22 8.14 -19.08
CA ILE A 157 9.20 7.41 -18.30
C ILE A 157 9.30 7.90 -16.86
N ILE A 158 8.22 8.50 -16.34
CA ILE A 158 8.13 8.91 -14.94
C ILE A 158 7.52 7.74 -14.15
N ALA A 159 8.35 7.12 -13.30
CA ALA A 159 8.00 5.99 -12.45
C ALA A 159 8.05 6.38 -10.96
N ALA A 160 7.56 7.57 -10.62
CA ALA A 160 7.48 8.13 -9.27
C ALA A 160 6.05 8.02 -8.70
N HIS A 161 5.81 8.57 -7.51
CA HIS A 161 4.44 8.77 -7.02
C HIS A 161 3.67 9.72 -7.96
N ALA A 162 2.35 9.61 -8.00
CA ALA A 162 1.52 10.40 -8.92
C ALA A 162 1.63 11.92 -8.66
N ASP A 163 1.65 12.33 -7.39
CA ASP A 163 1.85 13.72 -6.97
C ASP A 163 3.25 14.25 -7.32
N GLU A 164 4.28 13.43 -7.11
CA GLU A 164 5.65 13.75 -7.51
C GLU A 164 5.78 13.83 -9.04
N ALA A 165 5.16 12.88 -9.76
CA ALA A 165 5.12 12.90 -11.22
C ALA A 165 4.49 14.18 -11.74
N LEU A 166 3.34 14.59 -11.16
CA LEU A 166 2.68 15.84 -11.53
C LEU A 166 3.55 17.06 -11.21
N ALA A 167 4.19 17.08 -10.03
CA ALA A 167 5.04 18.18 -9.60
C ALA A 167 6.30 18.36 -10.49
N MET A 168 6.80 17.27 -11.07
CA MET A 168 7.94 17.32 -12.00
C MET A 168 7.56 17.85 -13.39
N LEU A 169 6.31 17.80 -13.81
CA LEU A 169 5.90 18.28 -15.14
C LEU A 169 5.95 19.80 -15.21
N SER A 170 6.76 20.34 -16.13
CA SER A 170 6.88 21.80 -16.33
C SER A 170 5.60 22.43 -16.88
N SER A 171 4.84 21.70 -17.69
CA SER A 171 3.59 22.14 -18.32
C SER A 171 2.63 20.97 -18.47
N PRO A 172 1.98 20.53 -17.37
CA PRO A 172 1.04 19.42 -17.42
C PRO A 172 -0.19 19.78 -18.26
N ASP A 173 -0.61 18.86 -19.13
CA ASP A 173 -1.87 19.00 -19.83
C ASP A 173 -3.09 18.72 -18.93
N ALA A 174 -4.30 18.94 -19.45
CA ALA A 174 -5.53 18.82 -18.68
C ALA A 174 -5.75 17.38 -18.14
N ASP A 175 -5.40 16.34 -18.91
CA ASP A 175 -5.53 14.96 -18.46
C ASP A 175 -4.46 14.61 -17.42
N GLN A 176 -3.23 15.05 -17.61
CA GLN A 176 -2.15 14.88 -16.61
C GLN A 176 -2.53 15.55 -15.28
N GLN A 177 -2.98 16.80 -15.34
CA GLN A 177 -3.42 17.52 -14.14
C GLN A 177 -4.60 16.81 -13.46
N ARG A 178 -5.62 16.44 -14.20
CA ARG A 178 -6.82 15.80 -13.67
C ARG A 178 -6.56 14.42 -13.09
N LEU A 179 -5.82 13.59 -13.83
CA LEU A 179 -5.65 12.17 -13.46
C LEU A 179 -4.59 11.94 -12.38
N LEU A 180 -3.53 12.75 -12.34
CA LEU A 180 -2.47 12.58 -11.34
C LEU A 180 -2.80 13.27 -10.00
N SER A 181 -3.54 14.38 -10.01
CA SER A 181 -3.83 15.16 -8.80
C SER A 181 -4.75 14.47 -7.78
N VAL A 182 -5.52 13.46 -8.21
CA VAL A 182 -6.45 12.75 -7.31
C VAL A 182 -5.77 11.73 -6.40
N PHE A 183 -4.54 11.32 -6.73
CA PHE A 183 -3.76 10.41 -5.90
C PHE A 183 -3.03 11.19 -4.82
N ARG A 184 -3.42 10.95 -3.59
CA ARG A 184 -2.83 11.58 -2.41
C ARG A 184 -1.97 10.58 -1.65
N TYR A 185 -1.01 11.10 -0.90
CA TYR A 185 -0.09 10.30 -0.12
C TYR A 185 -0.10 10.75 1.34
N GLN A 186 0.05 9.78 2.24
CA GLN A 186 0.13 10.00 3.68
C GLN A 186 1.55 9.69 4.14
N GLN A 187 2.16 10.62 4.86
CA GLN A 187 3.45 10.40 5.50
C GLN A 187 3.28 9.44 6.69
N ASN A 188 4.13 8.41 6.74
CA ASN A 188 4.23 7.47 7.85
C ASN A 188 5.69 7.33 8.25
N THR A 189 5.94 7.32 9.57
CA THR A 189 7.28 7.08 10.11
C THR A 189 7.45 5.59 10.37
N ALA A 190 8.46 4.98 9.76
CA ALA A 190 8.86 3.61 10.02
C ALA A 190 10.08 3.60 10.95
N THR A 191 9.99 2.85 12.05
CA THR A 191 11.05 2.71 13.05
C THR A 191 11.45 1.24 13.16
N LEU A 192 12.69 0.92 12.82
CA LEU A 192 13.31 -0.39 13.10
C LEU A 192 13.86 -0.38 14.53
N HIS A 193 13.46 -1.34 15.35
CA HIS A 193 13.81 -1.38 16.76
C HIS A 193 13.82 -2.81 17.34
N THR A 194 14.18 -2.93 18.62
CA THR A 194 14.26 -4.21 19.34
C THR A 194 13.38 -4.25 20.59
N ASP A 195 12.53 -3.24 20.80
CA ASP A 195 11.62 -3.20 21.95
C ASP A 195 10.41 -4.10 21.72
N ALA A 196 10.32 -5.18 22.50
CA ALA A 196 9.19 -6.13 22.43
C ALA A 196 7.95 -5.66 23.21
N SER A 197 7.99 -4.54 23.94
CA SER A 197 6.86 -4.03 24.72
C SER A 197 5.69 -3.56 23.84
N VAL A 198 5.96 -3.28 22.57
CA VAL A 198 4.95 -2.93 21.56
C VAL A 198 4.03 -4.11 21.20
N MET A 199 4.49 -5.33 21.46
CA MET A 199 3.80 -6.57 21.08
C MET A 199 2.75 -6.99 22.12
N PRO A 200 1.78 -7.85 21.74
CA PRO A 200 0.82 -8.41 22.67
C PRO A 200 1.51 -9.11 23.86
N ARG A 201 0.99 -8.91 25.09
CA ARG A 201 1.54 -9.59 26.29
C ARG A 201 1.59 -11.10 26.15
N ALA A 202 0.60 -11.71 25.52
CA ALA A 202 0.57 -13.15 25.25
C ALA A 202 1.40 -13.45 23.99
N ARG A 203 2.58 -14.04 24.14
CA ARG A 203 3.45 -14.40 22.99
C ARG A 203 2.74 -15.30 21.95
N ARG A 204 1.77 -16.07 22.37
CA ARG A 204 0.93 -16.90 21.46
C ARG A 204 0.10 -16.06 20.48
N ALA A 205 -0.19 -14.79 20.81
CA ALA A 205 -0.90 -13.86 19.96
C ALA A 205 0.02 -13.14 18.94
N TRP A 206 1.33 -13.29 19.07
CA TRP A 206 2.26 -12.65 18.16
C TRP A 206 2.06 -13.18 16.74
N ALA A 207 1.95 -12.26 15.81
CA ALA A 207 1.86 -12.53 14.39
C ALA A 207 2.94 -11.73 13.64
N SER A 208 3.13 -12.01 12.36
CA SER A 208 4.03 -11.21 11.52
C SER A 208 3.60 -9.75 11.48
N TRP A 209 2.30 -9.48 11.51
CA TRP A 209 1.67 -8.17 11.58
C TRP A 209 0.81 -8.08 12.83
N ASN A 210 1.04 -7.06 13.64
CA ASN A 210 0.30 -6.79 14.86
C ASN A 210 -0.21 -5.36 14.83
N TYR A 211 -1.49 -5.17 15.05
CA TYR A 211 -2.12 -3.87 15.07
C TYR A 211 -2.51 -3.52 16.50
N ARG A 212 -2.10 -2.35 16.95
CA ARG A 212 -2.38 -1.85 18.31
C ARG A 212 -3.20 -0.57 18.22
N VAL A 213 -4.30 -0.55 18.96
CA VAL A 213 -5.11 0.65 19.16
C VAL A 213 -4.98 1.09 20.60
N GLU A 214 -4.54 2.31 20.81
CA GLU A 214 -4.44 2.95 22.12
C GLU A 214 -5.51 4.02 22.22
N ARG A 215 -6.22 4.03 23.34
CA ARG A 215 -7.13 5.13 23.69
C ARG A 215 -6.32 6.21 24.39
N LEU A 216 -6.30 7.40 23.82
CA LEU A 216 -5.65 8.58 24.40
C LEU A 216 -6.64 9.40 25.23
N PRO A 217 -6.15 10.28 26.11
CA PRO A 217 -7.00 11.26 26.81
C PRO A 217 -7.85 12.04 25.81
N GLY A 218 -9.10 12.37 26.21
CA GLY A 218 -10.04 13.07 25.35
C GLY A 218 -10.74 12.20 24.31
N GLY A 219 -10.68 10.85 24.45
CA GLY A 219 -11.39 9.91 23.59
C GLY A 219 -10.77 9.68 22.20
N LYS A 220 -9.64 10.31 21.92
CA LYS A 220 -8.87 10.07 20.69
C LYS A 220 -8.28 8.66 20.71
N THR A 221 -8.16 8.06 19.53
CA THR A 221 -7.48 6.78 19.35
C THR A 221 -6.21 6.96 18.52
N ARG A 222 -5.17 6.23 18.89
CA ARG A 222 -3.94 6.10 18.10
C ARG A 222 -3.82 4.66 17.64
N ALA A 223 -3.54 4.47 16.37
CA ALA A 223 -3.32 3.16 15.80
C ALA A 223 -1.86 3.04 15.32
N THR A 224 -1.25 1.92 15.63
CA THR A 224 0.13 1.59 15.24
C THR A 224 0.19 0.17 14.70
N THR A 225 1.02 -0.03 13.69
CA THR A 225 1.27 -1.37 13.14
C THR A 225 2.69 -1.78 13.49
N HIS A 226 2.84 -3.00 14.02
CA HIS A 226 4.13 -3.56 14.42
C HIS A 226 4.38 -4.84 13.65
N TYR A 227 5.39 -4.84 12.80
CA TYR A 227 5.87 -6.02 12.08
C TYR A 227 6.90 -6.75 12.93
N TRP A 228 6.69 -8.04 13.18
CA TRP A 228 7.71 -8.91 13.79
C TRP A 228 8.55 -9.50 12.67
N MET A 229 9.71 -8.92 12.44
CA MET A 229 10.57 -9.21 11.29
C MET A 229 11.13 -10.63 11.31
N ASN A 230 11.32 -11.22 12.51
CA ASN A 230 11.76 -12.60 12.64
C ASN A 230 10.74 -13.60 12.05
N ALA A 231 9.43 -13.35 12.25
CA ALA A 231 8.40 -14.19 11.65
C ALA A 231 8.13 -13.82 10.19
N LEU A 232 8.28 -12.54 9.81
CA LEU A 232 7.99 -12.04 8.47
C LEU A 232 9.10 -12.39 7.47
N GLN A 233 10.37 -12.25 7.86
CA GLN A 233 11.52 -12.38 6.96
C GLN A 233 12.62 -13.31 7.48
N GLY A 234 12.48 -13.90 8.68
CA GLY A 234 13.48 -14.81 9.23
C GLY A 234 14.84 -14.16 9.54
N VAL A 235 14.85 -12.86 9.84
CA VAL A 235 16.09 -12.04 9.96
C VAL A 235 17.03 -12.47 11.08
N SER A 236 16.50 -13.13 12.13
CA SER A 236 17.31 -13.57 13.28
C SER A 236 16.62 -14.69 14.08
N LYS A 237 17.45 -15.57 14.67
CA LYS A 237 17.02 -16.56 15.67
C LYS A 237 17.46 -16.18 17.10
N LYS A 238 18.28 -15.12 17.26
CA LYS A 238 18.88 -14.73 18.54
C LYS A 238 18.18 -13.58 19.23
N ARG A 239 17.69 -12.60 18.45
CA ARG A 239 17.06 -11.39 18.95
C ARG A 239 15.83 -11.07 18.12
N ASP A 240 14.80 -10.54 18.77
CA ASP A 240 13.61 -10.06 18.07
C ASP A 240 13.85 -8.67 17.48
N TYR A 241 13.41 -8.48 16.24
CA TYR A 241 13.44 -7.21 15.51
C TYR A 241 12.02 -6.83 15.06
N PHE A 242 11.72 -5.56 15.19
CA PHE A 242 10.41 -5.01 14.87
C PHE A 242 10.55 -3.81 13.93
N VAL A 243 9.58 -3.65 13.05
CA VAL A 243 9.35 -2.38 12.36
C VAL A 243 7.98 -1.87 12.79
N SER A 244 7.96 -0.68 13.39
CA SER A 244 6.71 -0.01 13.79
C SER A 244 6.42 1.11 12.82
N ILE A 245 5.17 1.14 12.33
CA ILE A 245 4.64 2.24 11.52
C ILE A 245 3.87 3.17 12.45
N ASN A 246 4.33 4.40 12.56
CA ASN A 246 3.88 5.42 13.50
C ASN A 246 4.09 4.99 14.97
N GLY A 247 3.84 5.85 15.94
CA GLY A 247 3.99 5.52 17.37
C GLY A 247 5.45 5.36 17.85
N ALA A 248 6.40 5.97 17.16
CA ALA A 248 7.82 5.94 17.51
C ALA A 248 8.10 6.52 18.90
N GLU A 249 7.24 7.40 19.38
CA GLU A 249 7.33 8.05 20.70
C GLU A 249 7.14 7.07 21.87
N SER A 250 6.58 5.89 21.64
CA SER A 250 6.45 4.84 22.67
C SER A 250 7.66 3.90 22.74
N ILE A 251 8.65 4.06 21.84
CA ILE A 251 9.81 3.21 21.72
C ILE A 251 11.01 3.92 22.32
N PRO A 252 11.69 3.37 23.35
CA PRO A 252 12.89 3.98 23.93
C PRO A 252 13.99 4.17 22.86
N ASP A 253 14.64 5.32 22.84
CA ASP A 253 15.71 5.62 21.87
C ASP A 253 16.83 4.59 21.89
N SER A 254 17.15 4.01 23.05
CA SER A 254 18.15 2.94 23.20
C SER A 254 17.79 1.64 22.44
N ALA A 255 16.53 1.44 22.11
CA ALA A 255 16.06 0.29 21.33
C ALA A 255 15.93 0.60 19.82
N VAL A 256 15.97 1.87 19.42
CA VAL A 256 15.86 2.27 18.02
C VAL A 256 17.16 1.99 17.27
N LEU A 257 17.06 1.34 16.13
CA LEU A 257 18.18 1.04 15.24
C LEU A 257 18.19 1.94 14.01
N TYR A 258 17.00 2.26 13.47
CA TYR A 258 16.86 3.11 12.29
C TYR A 258 15.46 3.72 12.24
N ARG A 259 15.35 4.92 11.68
CA ARG A 259 14.07 5.61 11.46
C ARG A 259 14.06 6.28 10.10
N THR A 260 12.93 6.16 9.39
CA THR A 260 12.73 6.82 8.10
C THR A 260 11.25 7.16 7.89
N ASN A 261 11.00 8.07 6.97
CA ASN A 261 9.65 8.44 6.56
C ASN A 261 9.33 7.86 5.20
N TYR A 262 8.13 7.32 5.06
CA TYR A 262 7.55 6.86 3.81
C TYR A 262 6.26 7.60 3.50
N HIS A 263 5.97 7.79 2.24
CA HIS A 263 4.69 8.29 1.77
C HIS A 263 3.90 7.12 1.19
N HIS A 264 2.78 6.78 1.85
CA HIS A 264 1.90 5.69 1.40
C HIS A 264 0.69 6.26 0.67
N PRO A 265 0.24 5.64 -0.44
CA PRO A 265 -0.91 6.10 -1.19
C PRO A 265 -2.20 5.98 -0.36
N VAL A 266 -3.05 6.99 -0.47
CA VAL A 266 -4.39 7.01 0.12
C VAL A 266 -5.41 6.81 -1.00
N TYR A 267 -6.10 5.67 -0.98
CA TYR A 267 -7.10 5.33 -2.00
C TYR A 267 -8.46 5.89 -1.64
N THR A 268 -9.05 6.62 -2.58
CA THR A 268 -10.41 7.19 -2.51
C THR A 268 -11.25 6.65 -3.67
N LEU A 269 -12.57 6.83 -3.62
CA LEU A 269 -13.45 6.49 -4.74
C LEU A 269 -13.08 7.29 -6.00
N GLU A 270 -12.65 8.54 -5.84
CA GLU A 270 -12.18 9.38 -6.93
C GLU A 270 -10.92 8.81 -7.59
N ALA A 271 -9.90 8.43 -6.78
CA ALA A 271 -8.69 7.79 -7.26
C ALA A 271 -8.98 6.48 -8.00
N MET A 272 -9.91 5.66 -7.49
CA MET A 272 -10.32 4.43 -8.18
C MET A 272 -10.96 4.68 -9.54
N ARG A 273 -11.84 5.67 -9.64
CA ARG A 273 -12.46 6.05 -10.93
C ARG A 273 -11.39 6.50 -11.90
N ALA A 274 -10.45 7.33 -11.45
CA ALA A 274 -9.35 7.81 -12.27
C ALA A 274 -8.42 6.67 -12.74
N GLN A 275 -8.25 5.60 -11.96
CA GLN A 275 -7.40 4.47 -12.36
C GLN A 275 -7.79 3.86 -13.71
N SER A 276 -9.09 3.77 -14.01
CA SER A 276 -9.57 3.26 -15.30
C SER A 276 -9.18 4.13 -16.49
N GLU A 277 -8.91 5.41 -16.24
CA GLU A 277 -8.52 6.40 -17.26
C GLU A 277 -7.00 6.62 -17.37
N LEU A 278 -6.20 6.17 -16.39
CA LEU A 278 -4.73 6.36 -16.41
C LEU A 278 -4.04 5.90 -17.69
N PRO A 279 -4.47 4.83 -18.41
CA PRO A 279 -3.88 4.48 -19.70
C PRO A 279 -3.90 5.60 -20.74
N ARG A 280 -4.80 6.60 -20.61
CA ARG A 280 -4.84 7.78 -21.49
C ARG A 280 -3.58 8.62 -21.39
N LEU A 281 -2.93 8.66 -20.21
CA LEU A 281 -1.66 9.37 -20.02
C LEU A 281 -0.55 8.85 -20.93
N ASN A 282 -0.65 7.60 -21.39
CA ASN A 282 0.35 6.92 -22.22
C ASN A 282 -0.09 6.78 -23.70
N ASN A 283 -1.25 7.34 -24.07
CA ASN A 283 -1.83 7.25 -25.41
C ASN A 283 -2.36 8.62 -25.86
N ARG A 284 -1.59 9.72 -25.61
CA ARG A 284 -2.02 11.08 -25.90
C ARG A 284 -1.87 11.46 -27.37
N SER A 285 -0.75 11.12 -27.98
CA SER A 285 -0.44 11.44 -29.36
C SER A 285 0.68 10.56 -29.92
N PRO A 286 0.81 10.40 -31.24
CA PRO A 286 1.95 9.67 -31.85
C PRO A 286 3.32 10.27 -31.54
N GLY A 287 3.36 11.58 -31.26
CA GLY A 287 4.61 12.31 -30.91
C GLY A 287 4.93 12.34 -29.43
N GLN A 288 4.17 11.65 -28.58
CA GLN A 288 4.35 11.64 -27.12
C GLN A 288 5.78 11.22 -26.72
N ARG A 289 6.37 11.98 -25.77
CA ARG A 289 7.74 11.78 -25.28
C ARG A 289 7.79 11.46 -23.79
N VAL A 290 6.75 11.83 -23.01
CA VAL A 290 6.68 11.60 -21.57
C VAL A 290 5.59 10.58 -21.28
N PHE A 291 5.97 9.51 -20.58
CA PHE A 291 5.10 8.38 -20.23
C PHE A 291 5.11 8.13 -18.72
N PHE A 292 4.12 7.39 -18.22
CA PHE A 292 3.90 7.18 -16.81
C PHE A 292 3.70 5.70 -16.48
N CYS A 293 4.32 5.26 -15.40
CA CYS A 293 4.00 3.99 -14.74
C CYS A 293 4.20 4.15 -13.23
N GLY A 294 3.62 3.23 -12.46
CA GLY A 294 3.74 3.25 -11.01
C GLY A 294 2.67 2.42 -10.34
N SER A 295 2.84 2.19 -9.06
CA SER A 295 1.91 1.37 -8.27
C SER A 295 0.50 1.96 -8.17
N TYR A 296 0.35 3.26 -8.37
CA TYR A 296 -0.94 3.96 -8.38
C TYR A 296 -1.86 3.59 -9.54
N PHE A 297 -1.34 2.94 -10.58
CA PHE A 297 -2.16 2.35 -11.64
C PHE A 297 -3.04 1.19 -11.13
N ARG A 298 -2.73 0.62 -9.95
CA ARG A 298 -3.46 -0.49 -9.32
C ARG A 298 -3.57 -0.29 -7.80
N TYR A 299 -3.11 -1.24 -6.99
CA TYR A 299 -3.34 -1.30 -5.54
C TYR A 299 -2.19 -0.78 -4.66
N GLY A 300 -1.08 -0.29 -5.26
CA GLY A 300 0.01 0.35 -4.52
C GLY A 300 1.14 -0.58 -4.07
N PHE A 301 1.22 -1.82 -4.58
CA PHE A 301 2.25 -2.79 -4.21
C PHE A 301 3.34 -2.93 -5.29
N HIS A 302 4.42 -3.66 -4.96
CA HIS A 302 5.54 -3.90 -5.88
C HIS A 302 5.10 -4.54 -7.19
N GLU A 303 4.22 -5.56 -7.13
CA GLU A 303 3.67 -6.22 -8.31
C GLU A 303 2.87 -5.25 -9.18
N ASP A 304 2.15 -4.32 -8.56
CA ASP A 304 1.36 -3.32 -9.28
C ASP A 304 2.24 -2.35 -10.05
N ALA A 305 3.36 -1.94 -9.45
CA ALA A 305 4.37 -1.11 -10.11
C ALA A 305 5.00 -1.83 -11.29
N TYR A 306 5.41 -3.10 -11.10
CA TYR A 306 5.95 -3.94 -12.16
C TYR A 306 4.95 -4.17 -13.30
N ALA A 307 3.73 -4.54 -12.96
CA ALA A 307 2.68 -4.78 -13.95
C ALA A 307 2.36 -3.52 -14.77
N SER A 308 2.34 -2.33 -14.14
CA SER A 308 2.15 -1.07 -14.85
C SER A 308 3.27 -0.80 -15.85
N ALA A 309 4.52 -1.13 -15.51
CA ALA A 309 5.66 -1.01 -16.41
C ALA A 309 5.58 -2.00 -17.58
N VAL A 310 5.12 -3.23 -17.35
CA VAL A 310 4.88 -4.22 -18.41
C VAL A 310 3.76 -3.75 -19.36
N ASP A 311 2.69 -3.19 -18.83
CA ASP A 311 1.59 -2.64 -19.65
C ASP A 311 2.08 -1.44 -20.48
N LEU A 312 2.87 -0.53 -19.87
CA LEU A 312 3.50 0.57 -20.60
C LEU A 312 4.44 0.07 -21.71
N ALA A 313 5.24 -0.97 -21.45
CA ALA A 313 6.17 -1.52 -22.44
C ALA A 313 5.43 -1.99 -23.72
N ARG A 314 4.20 -2.50 -23.60
CA ARG A 314 3.36 -2.89 -24.77
C ARG A 314 2.98 -1.69 -25.63
N VAL A 315 2.83 -0.51 -25.01
CA VAL A 315 2.53 0.76 -25.73
C VAL A 315 3.78 1.34 -26.36
N VAL A 316 4.91 1.32 -25.65
CA VAL A 316 6.14 2.01 -26.08
C VAL A 316 6.95 1.21 -27.10
N ARG A 317 6.99 -0.14 -26.99
CA ARG A 317 7.77 -1.00 -27.91
C ARG A 317 7.47 -0.76 -29.40
N PRO A 318 6.22 -0.70 -29.86
CA PRO A 318 5.91 -0.42 -31.28
C PRO A 318 6.44 0.95 -31.74
N ILE A 319 6.44 1.94 -30.82
CA ILE A 319 6.92 3.30 -31.12
C ILE A 319 8.45 3.34 -31.23
N LEU A 320 9.15 2.41 -30.57
CA LEU A 320 10.62 2.31 -30.63
C LEU A 320 11.12 1.48 -31.81
N GLY A 321 10.23 0.86 -32.60
CA GLY A 321 10.62 0.00 -33.71
C GLY A 321 11.32 -1.31 -33.28
N ARG A 322 11.03 -1.80 -32.07
CA ARG A 322 11.66 -2.99 -31.47
C ARG A 322 10.60 -4.05 -31.12
#